data_12cc5c2ffef3c5c049ea39a80a404bb0
#
_entry.id   12cc5c2ffef3c5c049ea39a80a404bb0
#
_cell.length_a   1.000
_cell.length_b   1.000
_cell.length_c   1.000
_cell.angle_alpha   90.00
_cell.angle_beta   90.00
_cell.angle_gamma   90.00
#
_symmetry.space_group_name_H-M   'P 1'
#
loop_
_entity.id
_entity.type
_entity.pdbx_description
1 polymer ?
#
loop_
_entity_poly.entity_id
_entity_poly.type
_entity_poly.pdbx_seq_one_letter_code
_entity_poly.pdbx_strand_id
1 'polypeptide(L)'
;MKAPVIAALLSLASGAPALAGTFVYVSNAEDGNIGMYTLQADGSLQPGQRFKAEKLVMPMAVSPDKRFLIAAVRSKPFQAYSYSIDKSSGALNLVGTGALAESYPYIAFDRSGRFLLGASYGANQVGVNPVGADGRVGEPLQVIPTARNAHSIRTDNTNRFVFVPHLGTDQVFQFLFDEKSGRLSANTPPVLQLKQGSGPRHLIVSSDNRFVYLLNELTGMVTTLSLDQNAGTLKELDSVSVLPPDTKLVPGVPRGAVGTPGANQAARNTANDIWASDLHLTPDGRLLYAAERTSSTLAAFRVDPASGKLTYLGSTPTEKQPRGFNIDPTGRFVVVSGELSATISSYVIDAETGALSVPDSP
;
A
#
# COMPACT_ATOMS: atom_id res chain seq x y z
N MET A 1 -37.91 16.92 67.14
CA MET A 1 -38.15 16.50 65.75
C MET A 1 -36.90 16.85 64.95
N LYS A 2 -36.10 15.84 64.55
CA LYS A 2 -34.88 16.02 63.77
C LYS A 2 -35.19 15.68 62.29
N ALA A 3 -34.97 16.63 61.39
CA ALA A 3 -35.11 16.42 59.93
C ALA A 3 -33.96 15.59 59.36
N PRO A 4 -34.22 14.68 58.40
CA PRO A 4 -33.13 13.91 57.77
C PRO A 4 -32.46 14.74 56.69
N VAL A 5 -31.09 14.69 56.68
CA VAL A 5 -30.21 15.21 55.61
C VAL A 5 -30.18 14.18 54.49
N ILE A 6 -30.69 14.55 53.32
CA ILE A 6 -30.55 13.75 52.09
C ILE A 6 -29.21 14.12 51.44
N ALA A 7 -28.25 13.21 51.48
CA ALA A 7 -27.00 13.31 50.69
C ALA A 7 -27.28 12.80 49.27
N ALA A 8 -27.25 13.70 48.29
CA ALA A 8 -27.28 13.33 46.88
C ALA A 8 -25.86 12.91 46.45
N LEU A 9 -25.67 11.60 46.14
CA LEU A 9 -24.49 11.13 45.44
C LEU A 9 -24.61 11.55 43.97
N LEU A 10 -23.79 12.51 43.52
CA LEU A 10 -23.49 12.69 42.11
C LEU A 10 -22.51 11.58 41.67
N SER A 11 -22.99 10.61 40.93
CA SER A 11 -22.13 9.69 40.18
C SER A 11 -21.60 10.43 38.93
N LEU A 12 -20.36 10.88 39.00
CA LEU A 12 -19.62 11.28 37.82
C LEU A 12 -19.34 10.01 36.98
N ALA A 13 -20.13 9.79 35.94
CA ALA A 13 -19.81 8.86 34.92
C ALA A 13 -18.61 9.44 34.14
N SER A 14 -17.39 8.99 34.48
CA SER A 14 -16.21 9.21 33.65
C SER A 14 -16.37 8.38 32.37
N GLY A 15 -16.97 8.98 31.35
CA GLY A 15 -16.91 8.48 30.01
C GLY A 15 -15.45 8.55 29.54
N ALA A 16 -14.74 7.42 29.55
CA ALA A 16 -13.49 7.32 28.84
C ALA A 16 -13.77 7.71 27.38
N PRO A 17 -12.93 8.54 26.74
CA PRO A 17 -13.09 8.82 25.32
C PRO A 17 -13.05 7.47 24.60
N ALA A 18 -14.10 7.15 23.87
CA ALA A 18 -14.08 6.00 22.98
C ALA A 18 -12.84 6.15 22.10
N LEU A 19 -11.90 5.22 22.21
CA LEU A 19 -10.75 5.16 21.31
C LEU A 19 -11.33 5.13 19.90
N ALA A 20 -11.00 6.14 19.10
CA ALA A 20 -11.44 6.19 17.72
C ALA A 20 -11.00 4.87 17.06
N GLY A 21 -11.99 4.07 16.60
CA GLY A 21 -11.73 2.76 16.03
C GLY A 21 -10.82 2.90 14.80
N THR A 22 -10.00 1.89 14.54
CA THR A 22 -9.23 1.80 13.29
C THR A 22 -10.17 1.28 12.21
N PHE A 23 -10.41 2.11 11.18
CA PHE A 23 -11.24 1.71 10.03
C PHE A 23 -10.38 1.10 8.94
N VAL A 24 -10.86 0.02 8.37
CA VAL A 24 -10.22 -0.71 7.26
C VAL A 24 -11.12 -0.61 6.03
N TYR A 25 -10.56 -0.17 4.90
CA TYR A 25 -11.26 -0.08 3.63
C TYR A 25 -10.71 -1.09 2.66
N VAL A 26 -11.60 -1.84 2.02
CA VAL A 26 -11.25 -2.89 1.04
C VAL A 26 -11.98 -2.61 -0.27
N SER A 27 -11.22 -2.47 -1.36
CA SER A 27 -11.77 -2.33 -2.69
C SER A 27 -12.23 -3.69 -3.23
N ASN A 28 -13.54 -3.84 -3.46
CA ASN A 28 -14.15 -4.99 -4.10
C ASN A 28 -14.29 -4.69 -5.59
N ALA A 29 -13.23 -4.96 -6.34
CA ALA A 29 -13.07 -4.50 -7.72
C ALA A 29 -14.18 -5.02 -8.66
N GLU A 30 -14.52 -6.29 -8.56
CA GLU A 30 -15.58 -6.92 -9.38
C GLU A 30 -16.97 -6.40 -9.01
N ASP A 31 -17.21 -6.15 -7.72
CA ASP A 31 -18.51 -5.65 -7.22
C ASP A 31 -18.67 -4.14 -7.44
N GLY A 32 -17.59 -3.41 -7.72
CA GLY A 32 -17.61 -1.95 -7.88
C GLY A 32 -17.97 -1.20 -6.62
N ASN A 33 -17.48 -1.67 -5.46
CA ASN A 33 -17.71 -1.01 -4.18
C ASN A 33 -16.49 -1.07 -3.26
N ILE A 34 -16.53 -0.27 -2.20
CA ILE A 34 -15.53 -0.24 -1.13
C ILE A 34 -16.22 -0.74 0.14
N GLY A 35 -15.75 -1.88 0.68
CA GLY A 35 -16.18 -2.40 1.97
C GLY A 35 -15.42 -1.71 3.10
N MET A 36 -16.12 -1.38 4.18
CA MET A 36 -15.53 -0.86 5.41
C MET A 36 -15.65 -1.90 6.51
N TYR A 37 -14.63 -1.98 7.35
CA TYR A 37 -14.59 -2.79 8.55
C TYR A 37 -14.01 -1.96 9.70
N THR A 38 -14.43 -2.26 10.92
CA THR A 38 -13.81 -1.69 12.13
C THR A 38 -12.90 -2.74 12.74
N LEU A 39 -11.62 -2.45 12.86
CA LEU A 39 -10.65 -3.27 13.58
C LEU A 39 -10.82 -3.00 15.08
N GLN A 40 -11.18 -4.04 15.82
CA GLN A 40 -11.40 -3.99 17.25
C GLN A 40 -10.08 -4.10 18.05
N ALA A 41 -10.10 -3.81 19.32
CA ALA A 41 -8.92 -3.85 20.20
C ALA A 41 -8.35 -5.26 20.38
N ASP A 42 -9.16 -6.29 20.19
CA ASP A 42 -8.77 -7.72 20.19
C ASP A 42 -8.26 -8.21 18.83
N GLY A 43 -8.29 -7.35 17.80
CA GLY A 43 -7.87 -7.67 16.45
C GLY A 43 -9.01 -8.21 15.56
N SER A 44 -10.20 -8.44 16.06
CA SER A 44 -11.34 -8.85 15.26
C SER A 44 -11.78 -7.75 14.28
N LEU A 45 -12.32 -8.16 13.12
CA LEU A 45 -12.83 -7.25 12.09
C LEU A 45 -14.35 -7.28 12.09
N GLN A 46 -14.96 -6.17 12.51
CA GLN A 46 -16.41 -6.01 12.45
C GLN A 46 -16.82 -5.42 11.11
N PRO A 47 -17.62 -6.13 10.28
CA PRO A 47 -18.14 -5.61 9.02
C PRO A 47 -18.99 -4.35 9.24
N GLY A 48 -18.78 -3.35 8.38
CA GLY A 48 -19.53 -2.10 8.35
C GLY A 48 -20.24 -1.90 7.02
N GLN A 49 -20.28 -0.66 6.57
CA GLN A 49 -20.98 -0.25 5.34
C GLN A 49 -20.18 -0.61 4.10
N ARG A 50 -20.90 -0.68 2.95
CA ARG A 50 -20.32 -0.72 1.61
C ARG A 50 -20.65 0.58 0.89
N PHE A 51 -19.65 1.17 0.25
CA PHE A 51 -19.77 2.44 -0.47
C PHE A 51 -19.66 2.18 -1.96
N LYS A 52 -20.59 2.75 -2.73
CA LYS A 52 -20.61 2.59 -4.17
C LYS A 52 -19.37 3.25 -4.80
N ALA A 53 -18.76 2.55 -5.74
CA ALA A 53 -17.77 3.02 -6.68
C ALA A 53 -18.12 2.48 -8.08
N GLU A 54 -17.14 2.16 -8.90
CA GLU A 54 -17.33 1.51 -10.19
C GLU A 54 -16.49 0.23 -10.29
N LYS A 55 -16.83 -0.65 -11.23
CA LYS A 55 -16.06 -1.87 -11.47
C LYS A 55 -14.59 -1.56 -11.72
N LEU A 56 -13.73 -2.45 -11.27
CA LEU A 56 -12.29 -2.32 -11.26
C LEU A 56 -11.79 -1.15 -10.38
N VAL A 57 -12.55 -0.83 -9.31
CA VAL A 57 -12.09 0.11 -8.28
C VAL A 57 -10.91 -0.51 -7.54
N MET A 58 -9.73 -0.09 -7.88
CA MET A 58 -8.43 -0.32 -7.22
C MET A 58 -7.33 0.42 -7.98
N PRO A 59 -6.30 0.98 -7.32
CA PRO A 59 -6.03 1.01 -5.88
C PRO A 59 -6.75 2.14 -5.14
N MET A 60 -6.43 2.23 -3.85
CA MET A 60 -6.89 3.33 -2.98
C MET A 60 -5.71 4.01 -2.28
N ALA A 61 -5.86 5.30 -1.97
CA ALA A 61 -4.91 6.06 -1.16
C ALA A 61 -5.67 6.94 -0.17
N VAL A 62 -5.21 6.97 1.08
CA VAL A 62 -5.74 7.86 2.12
C VAL A 62 -4.84 9.09 2.21
N SER A 63 -5.43 10.28 2.30
CA SER A 63 -4.68 11.53 2.45
C SER A 63 -3.86 11.55 3.74
N PRO A 64 -2.71 12.25 3.79
CA PRO A 64 -1.84 12.29 4.98
C PRO A 64 -2.57 12.77 6.25
N ASP A 65 -3.53 13.68 6.12
CA ASP A 65 -4.37 14.19 7.19
C ASP A 65 -5.57 13.28 7.55
N LYS A 66 -5.71 12.15 6.83
CA LYS A 66 -6.77 11.15 7.00
C LYS A 66 -8.19 11.69 6.80
N ARG A 67 -8.36 12.79 6.07
CA ARG A 67 -9.68 13.35 5.77
C ARG A 67 -10.31 12.77 4.52
N PHE A 68 -9.50 12.26 3.59
CA PHE A 68 -9.97 11.80 2.29
C PHE A 68 -9.41 10.42 1.94
N LEU A 69 -10.24 9.65 1.25
CA LEU A 69 -9.85 8.43 0.56
C LEU A 69 -10.09 8.65 -0.94
N ILE A 70 -9.04 8.42 -1.73
CA ILE A 70 -9.14 8.43 -3.19
C ILE A 70 -9.07 6.98 -3.68
N ALA A 71 -10.02 6.59 -4.54
CA ALA A 71 -10.05 5.28 -5.17
C ALA A 71 -9.96 5.43 -6.69
N ALA A 72 -8.95 4.83 -7.31
CA ALA A 72 -8.81 4.83 -8.76
C ALA A 72 -9.71 3.74 -9.39
N VAL A 73 -10.40 4.09 -10.47
CA VAL A 73 -11.19 3.17 -11.28
C VAL A 73 -10.43 2.87 -12.57
N ARG A 74 -10.20 1.58 -12.82
CA ARG A 74 -9.36 1.09 -13.92
C ARG A 74 -10.15 0.66 -15.15
N SER A 75 -11.47 0.84 -15.15
CA SER A 75 -12.33 0.79 -16.33
C SER A 75 -12.46 2.16 -16.97
N LYS A 76 -12.69 2.21 -18.28
CA LYS A 76 -12.91 3.49 -18.99
C LYS A 76 -14.33 4.03 -18.72
N PRO A 77 -14.46 5.37 -18.55
CA PRO A 77 -13.39 6.36 -18.44
C PRO A 77 -12.60 6.21 -17.15
N PHE A 78 -11.26 6.37 -17.22
CA PHE A 78 -10.40 6.27 -16.03
C PHE A 78 -10.65 7.45 -15.11
N GLN A 79 -11.01 7.17 -13.85
CA GLN A 79 -11.41 8.19 -12.89
C GLN A 79 -10.87 7.91 -11.49
N ALA A 80 -10.68 8.97 -10.73
CA ALA A 80 -10.49 8.94 -9.30
C ALA A 80 -11.82 9.30 -8.61
N TYR A 81 -12.29 8.44 -7.72
CA TYR A 81 -13.41 8.68 -6.84
C TYR A 81 -12.88 9.22 -5.52
N SER A 82 -13.27 10.43 -5.15
CA SER A 82 -12.86 11.10 -3.93
C SER A 82 -13.95 11.00 -2.88
N TYR A 83 -13.59 10.49 -1.70
CA TYR A 83 -14.49 10.39 -0.56
C TYR A 83 -13.93 11.17 0.63
N SER A 84 -14.76 11.91 1.34
CA SER A 84 -14.42 12.37 2.69
C SER A 84 -14.66 11.23 3.69
N ILE A 85 -13.79 11.15 4.70
CA ILE A 85 -13.86 10.16 5.77
C ILE A 85 -14.47 10.84 7.00
N ASP A 86 -15.60 10.33 7.49
CA ASP A 86 -16.11 10.69 8.80
C ASP A 86 -15.23 10.05 9.89
N LYS A 87 -14.55 10.86 10.67
CA LYS A 87 -13.57 10.38 11.66
C LYS A 87 -14.18 9.58 12.80
N SER A 88 -15.46 9.78 13.07
CA SER A 88 -16.15 9.12 14.18
C SER A 88 -16.71 7.74 13.80
N SER A 89 -17.20 7.60 12.57
CA SER A 89 -17.86 6.40 12.09
C SER A 89 -17.09 5.64 11.01
N GLY A 90 -16.07 6.26 10.40
CA GLY A 90 -15.36 5.71 9.22
C GLY A 90 -16.19 5.79 7.94
N ALA A 91 -17.38 6.37 7.95
CA ALA A 91 -18.24 6.44 6.78
C ALA A 91 -17.59 7.28 5.67
N LEU A 92 -17.71 6.79 4.42
CA LEU A 92 -17.24 7.47 3.23
C LEU A 92 -18.37 8.25 2.57
N ASN A 93 -18.18 9.55 2.36
CA ASN A 93 -19.12 10.39 1.62
C ASN A 93 -18.47 10.83 0.31
N LEU A 94 -19.08 10.50 -0.83
CA LEU A 94 -18.56 10.87 -2.13
C LEU A 94 -18.50 12.40 -2.27
N VAL A 95 -17.30 12.92 -2.47
CA VAL A 95 -17.03 14.35 -2.72
C VAL A 95 -17.16 14.66 -4.22
N GLY A 96 -16.69 13.75 -5.06
CA GLY A 96 -16.74 13.87 -6.50
C GLY A 96 -15.81 12.90 -7.22
N THR A 97 -15.76 13.03 -8.54
CA THR A 97 -14.85 12.28 -9.41
C THR A 97 -13.95 13.23 -10.17
N GLY A 98 -12.72 12.78 -10.48
CA GLY A 98 -11.75 13.50 -11.30
C GLY A 98 -11.17 12.59 -12.38
N ALA A 99 -10.79 13.17 -13.52
CA ALA A 99 -10.18 12.40 -14.61
C ALA A 99 -8.79 11.90 -14.24
N LEU A 100 -8.49 10.65 -14.60
CA LEU A 100 -7.14 10.10 -14.60
C LEU A 100 -6.68 9.91 -16.05
N ALA A 101 -5.40 10.19 -16.30
CA ALA A 101 -4.85 10.05 -17.64
C ALA A 101 -4.86 8.61 -18.14
N GLU A 102 -4.80 7.64 -17.22
CA GLU A 102 -4.72 6.21 -17.54
C GLU A 102 -5.19 5.31 -16.39
N SER A 103 -5.24 3.99 -16.68
CA SER A 103 -5.43 2.94 -15.68
C SER A 103 -4.20 2.85 -14.77
N TYR A 104 -4.34 3.20 -13.51
CA TYR A 104 -3.26 3.15 -12.53
C TYR A 104 -3.41 1.93 -11.61
N PRO A 105 -2.49 0.93 -11.61
CA PRO A 105 -2.41 -0.10 -10.58
C PRO A 105 -1.94 0.42 -9.22
N TYR A 106 -1.41 1.64 -9.16
CA TYR A 106 -0.95 2.27 -7.93
C TYR A 106 -1.18 3.78 -7.97
N ILE A 107 -1.72 4.30 -6.88
CA ILE A 107 -1.80 5.74 -6.60
C ILE A 107 -1.25 6.02 -5.21
N ALA A 108 -0.70 7.20 -5.01
CA ALA A 108 -0.27 7.69 -3.72
C ALA A 108 -0.44 9.20 -3.63
N PHE A 109 -0.72 9.70 -2.44
CA PHE A 109 -0.56 11.12 -2.18
C PHE A 109 0.91 11.49 -2.03
N ASP A 110 1.25 12.71 -2.40
CA ASP A 110 2.44 13.37 -1.91
C ASP A 110 2.32 13.65 -0.40
N ARG A 111 3.40 14.02 0.27
CA ARG A 111 3.36 14.24 1.73
C ARG A 111 2.52 15.42 2.17
N SER A 112 2.31 16.40 1.29
CA SER A 112 1.45 17.55 1.57
C SER A 112 -0.05 17.25 1.41
N GLY A 113 -0.40 16.16 0.73
CA GLY A 113 -1.79 15.82 0.38
C GLY A 113 -2.37 16.66 -0.74
N ARG A 114 -1.56 17.48 -1.41
CA ARG A 114 -2.01 18.38 -2.49
C ARG A 114 -1.93 17.76 -3.89
N PHE A 115 -1.23 16.63 -4.01
CA PHE A 115 -1.06 15.95 -5.28
C PHE A 115 -1.29 14.46 -5.15
N LEU A 116 -1.97 13.90 -6.13
CA LEU A 116 -2.14 12.48 -6.33
C LEU A 116 -1.18 12.04 -7.44
N LEU A 117 -0.29 11.11 -7.11
CA LEU A 117 0.65 10.50 -8.04
C LEU A 117 0.10 9.16 -8.49
N GLY A 118 0.21 8.83 -9.78
CA GLY A 118 -0.23 7.56 -10.33
C GLY A 118 0.82 6.93 -11.24
N ALA A 119 0.98 5.62 -11.17
CA ALA A 119 1.82 4.84 -12.08
C ALA A 119 0.94 3.96 -12.97
N SER A 120 1.14 3.95 -14.29
CA SER A 120 0.39 3.14 -15.25
C SER A 120 1.24 2.01 -15.80
N TYR A 121 0.83 0.79 -15.46
CA TYR A 121 1.48 -0.45 -15.91
C TYR A 121 1.27 -0.68 -17.42
N GLY A 122 0.05 -0.46 -17.91
CA GLY A 122 -0.31 -0.72 -19.31
C GLY A 122 0.14 0.38 -20.26
N ALA A 123 0.12 1.64 -19.80
CA ALA A 123 0.49 2.79 -20.64
C ALA A 123 1.96 3.19 -20.49
N ASN A 124 2.71 2.57 -19.55
CA ASN A 124 4.15 2.85 -19.36
C ASN A 124 4.41 4.34 -19.07
N GLN A 125 3.68 4.90 -18.13
CA GLN A 125 3.75 6.31 -17.78
C GLN A 125 3.41 6.56 -16.33
N VAL A 126 3.72 7.76 -15.86
CA VAL A 126 3.28 8.26 -14.57
C VAL A 126 2.46 9.53 -14.77
N GLY A 127 1.55 9.79 -13.85
CA GLY A 127 0.72 10.98 -13.85
C GLY A 127 0.71 11.68 -12.50
N VAL A 128 0.47 12.99 -12.53
CA VAL A 128 0.27 13.83 -11.36
C VAL A 128 -1.04 14.60 -11.54
N ASN A 129 -1.92 14.49 -10.56
CA ASN A 129 -3.16 15.26 -10.49
C ASN A 129 -3.14 16.17 -9.25
N PRO A 130 -3.57 17.43 -9.32
CA PRO A 130 -3.75 18.24 -8.13
C PRO A 130 -4.94 17.74 -7.31
N VAL A 131 -4.89 17.91 -5.99
CA VAL A 131 -5.99 17.60 -5.08
C VAL A 131 -6.38 18.90 -4.34
N GLY A 132 -7.62 19.28 -4.45
CA GLY A 132 -8.16 20.46 -3.80
C GLY A 132 -8.28 20.28 -2.27
N ALA A 133 -8.40 21.38 -1.55
CA ALA A 133 -8.61 21.37 -0.10
C ALA A 133 -9.91 20.66 0.32
N ASP A 134 -10.84 20.51 -0.60
CA ASP A 134 -12.08 19.75 -0.47
C ASP A 134 -11.93 18.25 -0.81
N GLY A 135 -10.72 17.81 -1.20
CA GLY A 135 -10.39 16.43 -1.56
C GLY A 135 -10.67 16.06 -3.02
N ARG A 136 -11.19 16.99 -3.85
CA ARG A 136 -11.43 16.71 -5.27
C ARG A 136 -10.14 16.59 -6.05
N VAL A 137 -10.05 15.53 -6.84
CA VAL A 137 -8.95 15.35 -7.79
C VAL A 137 -9.23 16.19 -9.04
N GLY A 138 -8.30 17.09 -9.39
CA GLY A 138 -8.37 17.91 -10.58
C GLY A 138 -7.84 17.19 -11.83
N GLU A 139 -7.88 17.88 -12.97
CA GLU A 139 -7.34 17.36 -14.23
C GLU A 139 -5.85 17.02 -14.12
N PRO A 140 -5.34 16.07 -14.93
CA PRO A 140 -3.93 15.73 -14.93
C PRO A 140 -3.03 16.95 -15.17
N LEU A 141 -2.20 17.27 -14.18
CA LEU A 141 -1.22 18.36 -14.24
C LEU A 141 -0.02 18.01 -15.12
N GLN A 142 0.37 16.73 -15.05
CA GLN A 142 1.54 16.22 -15.76
C GLN A 142 1.36 14.72 -16.05
N VAL A 143 1.77 14.32 -17.26
CA VAL A 143 1.88 12.92 -17.69
C VAL A 143 3.26 12.75 -18.30
N ILE A 144 4.02 11.79 -17.79
CA ILE A 144 5.40 11.53 -18.23
C ILE A 144 5.48 10.08 -18.73
N PRO A 145 5.77 9.86 -20.02
CA PRO A 145 6.13 8.54 -20.52
C PRO A 145 7.39 8.03 -19.81
N THR A 146 7.39 6.76 -19.42
CA THR A 146 8.49 6.11 -18.73
C THR A 146 8.80 4.76 -19.38
N ALA A 147 9.56 3.90 -18.70
CA ALA A 147 9.84 2.55 -19.20
C ALA A 147 8.64 1.61 -18.98
N ARG A 148 8.74 0.41 -19.53
CA ARG A 148 7.66 -0.59 -19.54
C ARG A 148 7.28 -1.04 -18.13
N ASN A 149 5.95 -1.07 -17.90
CA ASN A 149 5.30 -1.58 -16.71
C ASN A 149 5.65 -0.82 -15.41
N ALA A 150 5.51 0.52 -15.42
CA ALA A 150 5.53 1.33 -14.20
C ALA A 150 4.48 0.79 -13.22
N HIS A 151 4.89 0.32 -12.02
CA HIS A 151 3.97 -0.41 -11.15
C HIS A 151 3.56 0.35 -9.89
N SER A 152 4.46 1.13 -9.30
CA SER A 152 4.15 2.00 -8.17
C SER A 152 4.87 3.34 -8.30
N ILE A 153 4.47 4.30 -7.47
CA ILE A 153 5.07 5.64 -7.42
C ILE A 153 4.97 6.16 -5.99
N ARG A 154 6.07 6.60 -5.43
CA ARG A 154 6.12 7.09 -4.05
C ARG A 154 7.12 8.20 -3.85
N THR A 155 6.74 9.19 -3.01
CA THR A 155 7.68 10.19 -2.51
C THR A 155 8.54 9.61 -1.39
N ASP A 156 9.74 10.17 -1.23
CA ASP A 156 10.50 10.04 0.01
C ASP A 156 9.80 10.77 1.17
N ASN A 157 10.34 10.65 2.39
CA ASN A 157 9.71 11.29 3.56
C ASN A 157 9.88 12.81 3.60
N THR A 158 10.82 13.36 2.82
CA THR A 158 11.03 14.82 2.72
C THR A 158 10.19 15.48 1.63
N ASN A 159 9.42 14.70 0.85
CA ASN A 159 8.61 15.17 -0.28
C ASN A 159 9.42 15.79 -1.43
N ARG A 160 10.73 15.50 -1.51
CA ARG A 160 11.62 16.08 -2.54
C ARG A 160 11.94 15.11 -3.68
N PHE A 161 11.82 13.82 -3.43
CA PHE A 161 12.20 12.77 -4.38
C PHE A 161 11.04 11.81 -4.61
N VAL A 162 10.93 11.28 -5.83
CA VAL A 162 9.91 10.30 -6.20
C VAL A 162 10.57 9.12 -6.89
N PHE A 163 10.17 7.92 -6.48
CA PHE A 163 10.70 6.67 -7.01
C PHE A 163 9.60 5.86 -7.68
N VAL A 164 9.92 5.33 -8.88
CA VAL A 164 8.97 4.58 -9.71
C VAL A 164 9.62 3.28 -10.19
N PRO A 165 9.27 2.13 -9.58
CA PRO A 165 9.69 0.82 -10.07
C PRO A 165 9.02 0.46 -11.41
N HIS A 166 9.80 -0.10 -12.32
CA HIS A 166 9.36 -0.55 -13.64
C HIS A 166 9.62 -2.06 -13.79
N LEU A 167 8.55 -2.84 -13.62
CA LEU A 167 8.61 -4.30 -13.59
C LEU A 167 9.14 -4.90 -14.90
N GLY A 168 8.78 -4.31 -16.04
CA GLY A 168 9.12 -4.85 -17.35
C GLY A 168 10.52 -4.50 -17.86
N THR A 169 11.26 -3.65 -17.16
CA THR A 169 12.61 -3.22 -17.55
C THR A 169 13.64 -3.31 -16.43
N ASP A 170 13.24 -3.83 -15.26
CA ASP A 170 14.12 -3.99 -14.10
C ASP A 170 14.77 -2.68 -13.65
N GLN A 171 14.00 -1.59 -13.65
CA GLN A 171 14.48 -0.25 -13.38
C GLN A 171 13.69 0.42 -12.25
N VAL A 172 14.35 1.33 -11.51
CA VAL A 172 13.71 2.29 -10.64
C VAL A 172 14.01 3.69 -11.17
N PHE A 173 13.00 4.39 -11.65
CA PHE A 173 13.13 5.79 -12.05
C PHE A 173 13.20 6.67 -10.81
N GLN A 174 14.06 7.68 -10.86
CA GLN A 174 14.33 8.63 -9.80
C GLN A 174 13.99 10.03 -10.31
N PHE A 175 13.06 10.70 -9.62
CA PHE A 175 12.63 12.04 -9.97
C PHE A 175 12.87 13.01 -8.81
N LEU A 176 13.15 14.26 -9.17
CA LEU A 176 12.99 15.40 -8.28
C LEU A 176 11.51 15.80 -8.28
N PHE A 177 10.98 16.16 -7.13
CA PHE A 177 9.59 16.61 -6.97
C PHE A 177 9.56 18.03 -6.44
N ASP A 178 8.94 18.92 -7.20
CA ASP A 178 8.62 20.27 -6.71
C ASP A 178 7.26 20.25 -6.01
N GLU A 179 7.27 20.21 -4.70
CA GLU A 179 6.05 20.15 -3.88
C GLU A 179 5.15 21.41 -4.03
N LYS A 180 5.65 22.52 -4.56
CA LYS A 180 4.85 23.73 -4.77
C LYS A 180 4.02 23.64 -6.03
N SER A 181 4.63 23.19 -7.12
CA SER A 181 3.97 23.06 -8.43
C SER A 181 3.42 21.66 -8.72
N GLY A 182 3.80 20.64 -7.96
CA GLY A 182 3.46 19.24 -8.19
C GLY A 182 4.21 18.61 -9.37
N ARG A 183 5.27 19.23 -9.87
CA ARG A 183 5.96 18.74 -11.06
C ARG A 183 7.10 17.81 -10.72
N LEU A 184 7.22 16.78 -11.55
CA LEU A 184 8.33 15.84 -11.56
C LEU A 184 9.33 16.26 -12.65
N SER A 185 10.62 16.16 -12.34
CA SER A 185 11.72 16.27 -13.29
C SER A 185 12.71 15.12 -13.05
N ALA A 186 13.40 14.67 -14.12
CA ALA A 186 14.35 13.57 -13.99
C ALA A 186 15.51 13.94 -13.04
N ASN A 187 15.88 13.02 -12.17
CA ASN A 187 17.06 13.17 -11.33
C ASN A 187 18.36 12.84 -12.11
N THR A 188 19.52 12.99 -11.49
CA THR A 188 20.83 12.62 -12.05
C THR A 188 21.56 11.68 -11.08
N PRO A 189 21.74 10.39 -11.43
CA PRO A 189 21.19 9.70 -12.61
C PRO A 189 19.67 9.54 -12.53
N PRO A 190 18.97 9.45 -13.70
CA PRO A 190 17.51 9.36 -13.71
C PRO A 190 16.97 7.97 -13.35
N VAL A 191 17.82 6.96 -13.38
CA VAL A 191 17.43 5.54 -13.24
C VAL A 191 18.47 4.78 -12.42
N LEU A 192 18.00 3.93 -11.52
CA LEU A 192 18.75 2.81 -10.97
C LEU A 192 18.40 1.55 -11.78
N GLN A 193 19.41 0.90 -12.38
CA GLN A 193 19.26 -0.39 -13.05
C GLN A 193 19.46 -1.53 -12.05
N LEU A 194 18.53 -2.47 -11.99
CA LEU A 194 18.60 -3.68 -11.19
C LEU A 194 19.01 -4.89 -12.04
N LYS A 195 19.21 -6.03 -11.39
CA LYS A 195 19.48 -7.30 -12.05
C LYS A 195 18.32 -7.68 -12.99
N GLN A 196 18.66 -8.15 -14.19
CA GLN A 196 17.68 -8.59 -15.18
C GLN A 196 16.76 -9.69 -14.62
N GLY A 197 15.46 -9.55 -14.87
CA GLY A 197 14.42 -10.46 -14.42
C GLY A 197 13.98 -10.26 -12.96
N SER A 198 14.43 -9.19 -12.30
CA SER A 198 13.98 -8.86 -10.93
C SER A 198 12.49 -8.52 -10.87
N GLY A 199 11.99 -7.71 -11.78
CA GLY A 199 10.62 -7.24 -11.82
C GLY A 199 10.24 -6.36 -10.62
N PRO A 200 10.90 -5.19 -10.42
CA PRO A 200 10.61 -4.30 -9.30
C PRO A 200 9.17 -3.80 -9.35
N ARG A 201 8.47 -3.85 -8.21
CA ARG A 201 7.03 -3.65 -8.14
C ARG A 201 6.60 -2.56 -7.17
N HIS A 202 6.70 -2.80 -5.88
CA HIS A 202 6.33 -1.88 -4.82
C HIS A 202 7.55 -1.54 -3.97
N LEU A 203 7.55 -0.34 -3.40
CA LEU A 203 8.61 0.09 -2.49
C LEU A 203 8.04 0.84 -1.28
N ILE A 204 8.81 0.83 -0.20
CA ILE A 204 8.54 1.61 1.00
C ILE A 204 9.82 2.26 1.50
N VAL A 205 9.72 3.51 1.95
CA VAL A 205 10.85 4.26 2.52
C VAL A 205 10.88 4.07 4.03
N SER A 206 12.05 3.83 4.62
CA SER A 206 12.22 3.75 6.07
C SER A 206 11.84 5.07 6.75
N SER A 207 11.39 5.02 8.00
CA SER A 207 10.92 6.21 8.73
C SER A 207 11.99 7.31 8.84
N ASP A 208 13.26 6.93 8.92
CA ASP A 208 14.43 7.82 8.98
C ASP A 208 14.93 8.30 7.61
N ASN A 209 14.25 7.90 6.53
CA ASN A 209 14.56 8.27 5.15
C ASN A 209 15.95 7.81 4.64
N ARG A 210 16.58 6.82 5.31
CA ARG A 210 17.91 6.32 4.90
C ARG A 210 17.86 5.13 3.95
N PHE A 211 16.77 4.36 4.01
CA PHE A 211 16.63 3.14 3.25
C PHE A 211 15.31 3.11 2.47
N VAL A 212 15.35 2.42 1.34
CA VAL A 212 14.15 2.06 0.57
C VAL A 212 14.15 0.54 0.42
N TYR A 213 13.05 -0.09 0.79
CA TYR A 213 12.82 -1.52 0.59
C TYR A 213 11.97 -1.71 -0.65
N LEU A 214 12.50 -2.46 -1.60
CA LEU A 214 11.90 -2.68 -2.92
C LEU A 214 11.56 -4.16 -3.09
N LEU A 215 10.29 -4.45 -3.28
CA LEU A 215 9.81 -5.81 -3.56
C LEU A 215 9.87 -6.06 -5.07
N ASN A 216 10.54 -7.16 -5.43
CA ASN A 216 10.65 -7.64 -6.80
C ASN A 216 9.62 -8.75 -7.04
N GLU A 217 8.64 -8.50 -7.91
CA GLU A 217 7.51 -9.40 -8.18
C GLU A 217 7.95 -10.76 -8.70
N LEU A 218 8.94 -10.76 -9.62
CA LEU A 218 9.29 -11.95 -10.39
C LEU A 218 10.29 -12.87 -9.71
N THR A 219 11.02 -12.36 -8.72
CA THR A 219 12.02 -13.13 -7.97
C THR A 219 11.66 -13.33 -6.51
N GLY A 220 10.63 -12.62 -6.01
CA GLY A 220 10.28 -12.66 -4.60
C GLY A 220 11.38 -12.11 -3.68
N MET A 221 12.27 -11.27 -4.20
CA MET A 221 13.32 -10.64 -3.38
C MET A 221 12.86 -9.30 -2.86
N VAL A 222 13.13 -9.01 -1.60
CA VAL A 222 13.13 -7.65 -1.06
C VAL A 222 14.54 -7.11 -1.14
N THR A 223 14.74 -6.11 -1.98
CA THR A 223 16.04 -5.43 -2.13
C THR A 223 16.08 -4.22 -1.20
N THR A 224 17.11 -4.16 -0.36
CA THR A 224 17.43 -2.98 0.45
C THR A 224 18.28 -2.03 -0.38
N LEU A 225 17.81 -0.80 -0.53
CA LEU A 225 18.50 0.28 -1.21
C LEU A 225 18.86 1.37 -0.19
N SER A 226 20.06 1.92 -0.23
CA SER A 226 20.36 3.18 0.48
C SER A 226 19.83 4.36 -0.31
N LEU A 227 19.31 5.36 0.38
CA LEU A 227 18.87 6.63 -0.18
C LEU A 227 19.86 7.73 0.20
N ASP A 228 20.49 8.34 -0.80
CA ASP A 228 21.19 9.60 -0.60
C ASP A 228 20.17 10.72 -0.37
N GLN A 229 20.05 11.18 0.86
CA GLN A 229 19.04 12.16 1.26
C GLN A 229 19.27 13.56 0.66
N ASN A 230 20.45 13.85 0.12
CA ASN A 230 20.77 15.11 -0.54
C ASN A 230 20.51 15.06 -2.04
N ALA A 231 20.98 13.99 -2.68
CA ALA A 231 20.88 13.79 -4.13
C ALA A 231 19.58 13.10 -4.56
N GLY A 232 18.88 12.39 -3.65
CA GLY A 232 17.70 11.60 -4.01
C GLY A 232 18.01 10.39 -4.89
N THR A 233 19.23 9.85 -4.78
CA THR A 233 19.65 8.69 -5.55
C THR A 233 19.67 7.43 -4.71
N LEU A 234 19.36 6.30 -5.35
CA LEU A 234 19.31 4.99 -4.73
C LEU A 234 20.53 4.15 -5.11
N LYS A 235 21.00 3.33 -4.16
CA LYS A 235 22.08 2.35 -4.40
C LYS A 235 21.71 1.04 -3.73
N GLU A 236 21.83 -0.07 -4.47
CA GLU A 236 21.59 -1.42 -3.95
C GLU A 236 22.60 -1.80 -2.87
N LEU A 237 22.11 -2.37 -1.76
CA LEU A 237 22.92 -2.84 -0.63
C LEU A 237 22.85 -4.36 -0.48
N ASP A 238 21.63 -4.92 -0.41
CA ASP A 238 21.40 -6.35 -0.11
C ASP A 238 20.04 -6.78 -0.67
N SER A 239 19.80 -8.09 -0.74
CA SER A 239 18.51 -8.66 -1.14
C SER A 239 18.23 -9.96 -0.38
N VAL A 240 16.99 -10.11 0.12
CA VAL A 240 16.55 -11.28 0.88
C VAL A 240 15.25 -11.82 0.29
N SER A 241 15.11 -13.16 0.21
CA SER A 241 13.91 -13.81 -0.33
C SER A 241 12.72 -13.72 0.62
N VAL A 242 11.52 -13.53 0.08
CA VAL A 242 10.24 -13.68 0.81
C VAL A 242 9.83 -15.15 0.96
N LEU A 243 10.53 -16.05 0.30
CA LEU A 243 10.24 -17.47 0.26
C LEU A 243 11.23 -18.28 1.10
N PRO A 244 10.79 -19.36 1.73
CA PRO A 244 11.68 -20.25 2.44
C PRO A 244 12.69 -20.92 1.48
N PRO A 245 13.86 -21.36 1.98
CA PRO A 245 14.93 -21.94 1.14
C PRO A 245 14.52 -23.18 0.35
N ASP A 246 13.53 -23.95 0.83
CA ASP A 246 13.03 -25.18 0.21
C ASP A 246 11.86 -24.94 -0.77
N THR A 247 11.57 -23.71 -1.11
CA THR A 247 10.50 -23.37 -2.06
C THR A 247 10.67 -24.10 -3.40
N LYS A 248 9.53 -24.49 -3.99
CA LYS A 248 9.47 -25.08 -5.34
C LYS A 248 9.02 -24.06 -6.39
N LEU A 249 8.79 -22.82 -5.99
CA LEU A 249 8.43 -21.76 -6.91
C LEU A 249 9.65 -21.36 -7.74
N VAL A 250 9.39 -20.93 -8.97
CA VAL A 250 10.42 -20.53 -9.95
C VAL A 250 10.24 -19.05 -10.31
N PRO A 251 11.28 -18.38 -10.79
CA PRO A 251 11.16 -16.99 -11.23
C PRO A 251 10.00 -16.78 -12.20
N GLY A 252 9.18 -15.75 -11.89
CA GLY A 252 8.00 -15.41 -12.66
C GLY A 252 8.30 -14.65 -13.96
N VAL A 253 7.23 -14.30 -14.66
CA VAL A 253 7.27 -13.47 -15.87
C VAL A 253 6.29 -12.31 -15.74
N PRO A 254 6.54 -11.15 -16.39
CA PRO A 254 5.58 -10.06 -16.44
C PRO A 254 4.24 -10.54 -17.00
N ARG A 255 3.14 -10.17 -16.32
CA ARG A 255 1.78 -10.50 -16.76
C ARG A 255 1.15 -9.31 -17.48
N GLY A 256 0.10 -9.57 -18.26
CA GLY A 256 -0.61 -8.51 -18.97
C GLY A 256 -1.30 -7.50 -18.03
N ALA A 257 -1.56 -6.31 -18.53
CA ALA A 257 -2.26 -5.28 -17.78
C ALA A 257 -3.74 -5.65 -17.55
N VAL A 258 -4.25 -5.44 -16.33
CA VAL A 258 -5.67 -5.68 -16.01
C VAL A 258 -6.57 -4.86 -16.95
N GLY A 259 -7.63 -5.47 -17.45
CA GLY A 259 -8.58 -4.84 -18.39
C GLY A 259 -8.12 -4.86 -19.86
N THR A 260 -6.97 -5.48 -20.18
CA THR A 260 -6.56 -5.69 -21.58
C THR A 260 -6.88 -7.11 -22.06
N PRO A 261 -7.25 -7.31 -23.34
CA PRO A 261 -7.41 -8.65 -23.91
C PRO A 261 -6.16 -9.51 -23.71
N GLY A 262 -6.32 -10.73 -23.22
CA GLY A 262 -5.19 -11.64 -22.99
C GLY A 262 -4.34 -11.32 -21.73
N ALA A 263 -4.78 -10.43 -20.86
CA ALA A 263 -4.04 -10.05 -19.64
C ALA A 263 -3.59 -11.24 -18.78
N ASN A 264 -4.37 -12.33 -18.78
CA ASN A 264 -4.09 -13.54 -18.02
C ASN A 264 -3.47 -14.66 -18.86
N GLN A 265 -3.20 -14.43 -20.15
CA GLN A 265 -2.57 -15.41 -21.03
C GLN A 265 -1.05 -15.25 -20.98
N ALA A 266 -0.39 -16.11 -20.22
CA ALA A 266 1.05 -16.23 -20.25
C ALA A 266 1.45 -17.20 -21.39
N ALA A 267 2.63 -16.98 -21.98
CA ALA A 267 3.17 -17.85 -23.01
C ALA A 267 3.49 -19.28 -22.51
N ARG A 268 3.47 -19.50 -21.19
CA ARG A 268 3.71 -20.78 -20.51
C ARG A 268 2.84 -20.93 -19.27
N ASN A 269 2.81 -22.14 -18.70
CA ASN A 269 2.18 -22.35 -17.40
C ASN A 269 2.91 -21.55 -16.31
N THR A 270 2.17 -20.74 -15.57
CA THR A 270 2.66 -19.85 -14.52
C THR A 270 2.17 -20.24 -13.11
N ALA A 271 1.63 -21.46 -12.96
CA ALA A 271 1.07 -21.91 -11.68
C ALA A 271 2.09 -21.95 -10.53
N ASN A 272 3.37 -22.17 -10.88
CA ASN A 272 4.47 -22.21 -9.92
C ASN A 272 5.38 -20.99 -9.98
N ASP A 273 4.95 -19.92 -10.66
CA ASP A 273 5.72 -18.69 -10.74
C ASP A 273 5.67 -17.93 -9.41
N ILE A 274 6.82 -17.45 -8.98
CA ILE A 274 6.91 -16.42 -7.95
C ILE A 274 6.09 -15.20 -8.42
N TRP A 275 5.24 -14.70 -7.53
CA TRP A 275 4.35 -13.58 -7.84
C TRP A 275 4.14 -12.69 -6.62
N ALA A 276 5.24 -12.10 -6.11
CA ALA A 276 5.20 -11.22 -4.95
C ALA A 276 4.36 -9.98 -5.23
N SER A 277 3.74 -9.38 -4.20
CA SER A 277 2.75 -8.33 -4.43
C SER A 277 2.97 -7.04 -3.65
N ASP A 278 3.01 -7.07 -2.34
CA ASP A 278 3.01 -5.87 -1.51
C ASP A 278 3.98 -5.98 -0.35
N LEU A 279 4.40 -4.84 0.22
CA LEU A 279 5.26 -4.81 1.39
C LEU A 279 4.94 -3.61 2.27
N HIS A 280 5.03 -3.80 3.58
CA HIS A 280 4.83 -2.77 4.59
C HIS A 280 5.80 -2.91 5.75
N LEU A 281 6.23 -1.76 6.31
CA LEU A 281 6.97 -1.67 7.56
C LEU A 281 5.99 -1.45 8.72
N THR A 282 6.30 -2.01 9.89
CA THR A 282 5.66 -1.59 11.12
C THR A 282 5.94 -0.11 11.39
N PRO A 283 5.05 0.62 12.09
CA PRO A 283 5.24 2.06 12.36
C PRO A 283 6.56 2.39 13.09
N ASP A 284 7.06 1.47 13.91
CA ASP A 284 8.36 1.58 14.59
C ASP A 284 9.56 1.22 13.69
N GLY A 285 9.31 0.73 12.49
CA GLY A 285 10.33 0.36 11.50
C GLY A 285 11.13 -0.90 11.82
N ARG A 286 10.77 -1.68 12.87
CA ARG A 286 11.54 -2.85 13.30
C ARG A 286 11.24 -4.12 12.51
N LEU A 287 10.02 -4.22 11.94
CA LEU A 287 9.59 -5.36 11.16
C LEU A 287 9.13 -4.92 9.78
N LEU A 288 9.41 -5.74 8.79
CA LEU A 288 8.87 -5.62 7.44
C LEU A 288 8.12 -6.89 7.10
N TYR A 289 6.95 -6.74 6.48
CA TYR A 289 6.19 -7.84 5.92
C TYR A 289 6.09 -7.70 4.42
N ALA A 290 6.09 -8.84 3.71
CA ALA A 290 5.92 -8.87 2.27
C ALA A 290 5.03 -10.06 1.85
N ALA A 291 4.12 -9.81 0.91
CA ALA A 291 3.15 -10.79 0.44
C ALA A 291 3.62 -11.51 -0.81
N GLU A 292 3.38 -12.82 -0.87
CA GLU A 292 3.61 -13.66 -2.05
C GLU A 292 2.32 -14.39 -2.43
N ARG A 293 1.87 -14.17 -3.68
CA ARG A 293 0.51 -14.58 -4.13
C ARG A 293 0.41 -16.07 -4.45
N THR A 294 1.44 -16.67 -5.02
CA THR A 294 1.40 -18.09 -5.43
C THR A 294 1.41 -19.01 -4.23
N SER A 295 2.24 -18.74 -3.24
CA SER A 295 2.26 -19.48 -1.96
C SER A 295 1.13 -19.07 -1.02
N SER A 296 0.49 -17.92 -1.26
CA SER A 296 -0.53 -17.33 -0.38
C SER A 296 0.00 -17.09 1.04
N THR A 297 1.16 -16.43 1.14
CA THR A 297 1.84 -16.17 2.41
C THR A 297 2.21 -14.71 2.60
N LEU A 298 2.39 -14.32 3.87
CA LEU A 298 3.15 -13.13 4.29
C LEU A 298 4.48 -13.57 4.89
N ALA A 299 5.58 -13.08 4.31
CA ALA A 299 6.92 -13.21 4.88
C ALA A 299 7.19 -12.09 5.88
N ALA A 300 7.82 -12.42 6.99
CA ALA A 300 8.23 -11.49 8.04
C ALA A 300 9.75 -11.34 8.04
N PHE A 301 10.22 -10.10 8.24
CA PHE A 301 11.63 -9.75 8.34
C PHE A 301 11.88 -8.84 9.52
N ARG A 302 13.01 -9.06 10.20
CA ARG A 302 13.58 -8.09 11.13
C ARG A 302 14.44 -7.08 10.37
N VAL A 303 14.28 -5.82 10.69
CA VAL A 303 15.07 -4.73 10.13
C VAL A 303 16.18 -4.37 11.11
N ASP A 304 17.43 -4.38 10.65
CA ASP A 304 18.55 -3.79 11.37
C ASP A 304 18.51 -2.26 11.16
N PRO A 305 18.28 -1.47 12.20
CA PRO A 305 18.11 -0.02 12.04
C PRO A 305 19.39 0.71 11.64
N ALA A 306 20.58 0.13 11.85
CA ALA A 306 21.85 0.76 11.51
C ALA A 306 22.20 0.58 10.04
N SER A 307 22.00 -0.61 9.50
CA SER A 307 22.39 -0.99 8.14
C SER A 307 21.23 -1.11 7.15
N GLY A 308 19.97 -1.11 7.62
CA GLY A 308 18.79 -1.40 6.83
C GLY A 308 18.67 -2.87 6.43
N LYS A 309 19.59 -3.73 6.85
CA LYS A 309 19.61 -5.16 6.49
C LYS A 309 18.37 -5.87 6.99
N LEU A 310 17.83 -6.75 6.13
CA LEU A 310 16.69 -7.61 6.47
C LEU A 310 17.17 -9.00 6.88
N THR A 311 16.58 -9.54 7.94
CA THR A 311 16.73 -10.94 8.35
C THR A 311 15.36 -11.61 8.23
N TYR A 312 15.27 -12.65 7.39
CA TYR A 312 14.05 -13.45 7.25
C TYR A 312 13.72 -14.18 8.54
N LEU A 313 12.48 -14.07 9.01
CA LEU A 313 12.00 -14.66 10.26
C LEU A 313 11.09 -15.88 10.02
N GLY A 314 10.46 -15.94 8.85
CA GLY A 314 9.50 -16.97 8.50
C GLY A 314 8.38 -16.43 7.63
N SER A 315 7.44 -17.29 7.27
CA SER A 315 6.23 -16.90 6.54
C SER A 315 4.98 -17.53 7.15
N THR A 316 3.88 -16.81 7.10
CA THR A 316 2.56 -17.21 7.60
C THR A 316 1.60 -17.39 6.45
N PRO A 317 0.89 -18.53 6.31
CA PRO A 317 -0.21 -18.68 5.37
C PRO A 317 -1.32 -17.65 5.64
N THR A 318 -1.87 -17.08 4.57
CA THR A 318 -2.90 -16.04 4.66
C THR A 318 -4.05 -16.29 3.70
N GLU A 319 -4.80 -15.24 3.36
CA GLU A 319 -5.82 -15.24 2.33
C GLU A 319 -5.26 -15.71 0.97
N LYS A 320 -6.09 -16.34 0.16
CA LYS A 320 -5.66 -16.89 -1.13
C LYS A 320 -5.30 -15.76 -2.11
N GLN A 321 -4.08 -15.79 -2.64
CA GLN A 321 -3.48 -14.76 -3.49
C GLN A 321 -3.53 -13.37 -2.84
N PRO A 322 -2.79 -13.14 -1.73
CA PRO A 322 -2.78 -11.85 -1.06
C PRO A 322 -2.18 -10.78 -1.99
N ARG A 323 -3.01 -9.87 -2.49
CA ARG A 323 -2.56 -8.79 -3.36
C ARG A 323 -2.20 -7.53 -2.61
N GLY A 324 -2.99 -7.22 -1.58
CA GLY A 324 -2.78 -6.07 -0.72
C GLY A 324 -3.02 -6.43 0.74
N PHE A 325 -2.23 -5.84 1.60
CA PHE A 325 -2.40 -5.90 3.04
C PHE A 325 -1.99 -4.56 3.65
N ASN A 326 -2.30 -4.35 4.90
CA ASN A 326 -1.80 -3.18 5.62
C ASN A 326 -1.56 -3.52 7.09
N ILE A 327 -0.71 -2.73 7.74
CA ILE A 327 -0.44 -2.81 9.18
C ILE A 327 -1.21 -1.66 9.83
N ASP A 328 -1.87 -1.93 10.95
CA ASP A 328 -2.60 -0.91 11.69
C ASP A 328 -1.64 0.17 12.25
N PRO A 329 -2.11 1.38 12.54
CA PRO A 329 -1.26 2.47 13.01
C PRO A 329 -0.56 2.21 14.35
N THR A 330 -1.00 1.22 15.13
CA THR A 330 -0.33 0.83 16.38
C THR A 330 0.78 -0.19 16.17
N GLY A 331 0.84 -0.82 14.99
CA GLY A 331 1.79 -1.89 14.68
C GLY A 331 1.46 -3.22 15.34
N ARG A 332 0.23 -3.40 15.84
CA ARG A 332 -0.20 -4.62 16.52
C ARG A 332 -0.86 -5.64 15.60
N PHE A 333 -1.43 -5.19 14.49
CA PHE A 333 -2.24 -6.03 13.62
C PHE A 333 -1.86 -5.85 12.14
N VAL A 334 -1.93 -6.95 11.41
CA VAL A 334 -1.93 -6.96 9.94
C VAL A 334 -3.32 -7.34 9.45
N VAL A 335 -3.84 -6.62 8.45
CA VAL A 335 -5.08 -6.98 7.76
C VAL A 335 -4.76 -7.32 6.32
N VAL A 336 -5.22 -8.48 5.87
CA VAL A 336 -4.90 -9.06 4.54
C VAL A 336 -6.17 -9.31 3.75
N SER A 337 -6.14 -8.99 2.46
CA SER A 337 -7.16 -9.39 1.48
C SER A 337 -6.54 -10.17 0.34
N GLY A 338 -7.25 -11.18 -0.17
CA GLY A 338 -6.80 -12.03 -1.27
C GLY A 338 -7.64 -11.85 -2.53
N GLU A 339 -7.00 -11.93 -3.70
CA GLU A 339 -7.71 -11.85 -4.99
C GLU A 339 -8.68 -13.02 -5.22
N LEU A 340 -8.41 -14.16 -4.60
CA LEU A 340 -9.21 -15.40 -4.71
C LEU A 340 -9.88 -15.79 -3.40
N SER A 341 -9.96 -14.89 -2.43
CA SER A 341 -10.71 -15.07 -1.17
C SER A 341 -11.98 -14.23 -1.20
N ALA A 342 -13.04 -14.77 -0.58
CA ALA A 342 -14.26 -14.02 -0.31
C ALA A 342 -14.24 -13.31 1.05
N THR A 343 -13.15 -13.45 1.79
CA THR A 343 -12.93 -12.97 3.16
C THR A 343 -11.73 -12.03 3.22
N ILE A 344 -11.63 -11.33 4.34
CA ILE A 344 -10.43 -10.65 4.79
C ILE A 344 -10.05 -11.20 6.17
N SER A 345 -8.77 -11.26 6.45
CA SER A 345 -8.26 -11.76 7.73
C SER A 345 -7.39 -10.72 8.42
N SER A 346 -7.46 -10.71 9.74
CA SER A 346 -6.52 -9.98 10.60
C SER A 346 -5.60 -10.95 11.33
N TYR A 347 -4.41 -10.49 11.63
CA TYR A 347 -3.39 -11.23 12.38
C TYR A 347 -2.79 -10.33 13.45
N VAL A 348 -2.51 -10.89 14.62
CA VAL A 348 -1.73 -10.23 15.68
C VAL A 348 -0.26 -10.34 15.33
N ILE A 349 0.46 -9.24 15.44
CA ILE A 349 1.91 -9.19 15.30
C ILE A 349 2.56 -9.45 16.66
N ASP A 350 3.38 -10.50 16.78
CA ASP A 350 4.31 -10.63 17.88
C ASP A 350 5.51 -9.69 17.63
N ALA A 351 5.62 -8.64 18.44
CA ALA A 351 6.63 -7.59 18.25
C ALA A 351 8.07 -8.08 18.45
N GLU A 352 8.28 -9.17 19.18
CA GLU A 352 9.61 -9.73 19.45
C GLU A 352 10.06 -10.69 18.35
N THR A 353 9.16 -11.56 17.90
CA THR A 353 9.49 -12.60 16.92
C THR A 353 9.13 -12.24 15.49
N GLY A 354 8.20 -11.31 15.28
CA GLY A 354 7.61 -10.98 13.99
C GLY A 354 6.58 -12.02 13.52
N ALA A 355 6.28 -13.03 14.32
CA ALA A 355 5.29 -14.05 13.97
C ALA A 355 3.88 -13.46 13.91
N LEU A 356 3.06 -13.99 13.00
CA LEU A 356 1.66 -13.65 12.87
C LEU A 356 0.78 -14.77 13.41
N SER A 357 -0.18 -14.43 14.25
CA SER A 357 -1.19 -15.36 14.78
C SER A 357 -2.60 -14.85 14.54
N VAL A 358 -3.56 -15.72 14.36
CA VAL A 358 -4.98 -15.35 14.30
C VAL A 358 -5.36 -14.76 15.66
N PRO A 359 -6.13 -13.64 15.70
CA PRO A 359 -6.67 -13.14 16.95
C PRO A 359 -7.45 -14.21 17.70
N ASP A 360 -7.34 -14.24 19.02
CA ASP A 360 -8.14 -15.16 19.84
C ASP A 360 -9.64 -14.87 19.59
N SER A 361 -10.39 -15.91 19.27
CA SER A 361 -11.85 -15.76 19.17
C SER A 361 -12.40 -15.44 20.55
N PRO A 362 -13.31 -14.46 20.69
CA PRO A 362 -13.93 -14.13 21.95
C PRO A 362 -14.79 -15.27 22.50
#